data_384434649678586021594165f9e4d27a
#
_entry.id   384434649678586021594165f9e4d27a
#
_cell.length_a   1.000
_cell.length_b   1.000
_cell.length_c   1.000
_cell.angle_alpha   90.00
_cell.angle_beta   90.00
_cell.angle_gamma   90.00
#
_symmetry.space_group_name_H-M   'P 1'
#
loop_
_entity.id
_entity.type
_entity.pdbx_description
1 polymer ?
#
loop_
_entity_poly.entity_id
_entity_poly.type
_entity_poly.pdbx_seq_one_letter_code
_entity_poly.pdbx_strand_id
1 'polypeptide(L)'
;MEKVRLLSIGKSGGAGEVFTVEDQPRYVAKIYHASIRESQRAQYARKIRWMIDNKPELPAIPTEYQGIVQLAWPVALVMKQASFAGFVMEKIDFGRTMELDYLLTRRQAADEGFDVDFGKLVTVCHNLACLIDCLHSKRIAVVDLKPINLKVYKSELYVSILDCDGFHIYSDSFVSEAPQVTPEYLAPEFHEKAVTQPEAQDRFALATIIFRLLNYGIHPFAGIAANRIPYPTELSGRIKLGLYPYGKLPSANVRATPASVHECFPDSIRELLDRSFTSGTGARASAYEWAAVLSSFASKSSADMSRCQKGHLQFAGKSCPCCLREGILRGHVERQKRFMVRLQASPARAVTYVKKTLKGTQTSPFQAALAQVQLNSVQLAPVTMSIRNVASIEILWTIGLIITFWWLK
;
A
#
# COMPACT_ATOMS: atom_id res chain seq x y z
N MET A 1 28.92 11.15 27.41
CA MET A 1 28.73 10.79 25.98
C MET A 1 29.58 9.57 25.72
N GLU A 2 28.93 8.45 25.41
CA GLU A 2 29.59 7.23 25.04
C GLU A 2 30.08 7.31 23.57
N LYS A 3 31.30 6.88 23.30
CA LYS A 3 31.83 6.83 21.93
C LYS A 3 31.37 5.52 21.32
N VAL A 4 30.61 5.60 20.22
CA VAL A 4 30.15 4.42 19.48
C VAL A 4 30.77 4.38 18.10
N ARG A 5 31.08 3.19 17.60
CA ARG A 5 31.50 2.97 16.23
C ARG A 5 30.30 2.55 15.40
N LEU A 6 30.15 3.16 14.22
CA LEU A 6 29.06 2.88 13.28
C LEU A 6 29.60 2.10 12.08
N LEU A 7 28.92 1.01 11.72
CA LEU A 7 29.26 0.18 10.58
C LEU A 7 28.17 0.31 9.51
N SER A 8 28.53 0.74 8.29
CA SER A 8 27.58 0.89 7.19
C SER A 8 26.95 -0.45 6.82
N ILE A 9 25.63 -0.44 6.59
CA ILE A 9 24.89 -1.60 6.08
C ILE A 9 24.42 -1.40 4.63
N GLY A 10 24.93 -0.33 3.96
CA GLY A 10 24.63 -0.05 2.56
C GLY A 10 23.18 0.35 2.26
N LYS A 11 22.39 0.71 3.29
CA LYS A 11 21.02 1.19 3.12
C LYS A 11 20.99 2.72 3.26
N SER A 12 20.71 3.40 2.16
CA SER A 12 20.59 4.85 2.10
C SER A 12 19.16 5.22 1.68
N GLY A 13 18.57 6.18 2.39
CA GLY A 13 17.28 6.79 2.06
C GLY A 13 17.45 8.25 1.67
N GLY A 14 16.37 8.95 1.32
CA GLY A 14 16.39 10.35 0.87
C GLY A 14 17.00 11.34 1.87
N ALA A 15 16.84 11.11 3.18
CA ALA A 15 17.31 12.02 4.24
C ALA A 15 18.62 11.56 4.92
N GLY A 16 18.99 10.28 4.82
CA GLY A 16 20.16 9.77 5.56
C GLY A 16 20.43 8.30 5.28
N GLU A 17 21.49 7.81 5.87
CA GLU A 17 21.97 6.42 5.79
C GLU A 17 21.84 5.73 7.15
N VAL A 18 21.52 4.42 7.14
CA VAL A 18 21.37 3.62 8.36
C VAL A 18 22.62 2.77 8.58
N PHE A 19 23.09 2.76 9.83
CA PHE A 19 24.29 2.06 10.29
C PHE A 19 23.93 1.12 11.44
N THR A 20 24.65 -0.01 11.57
CA THR A 20 24.66 -0.78 12.81
C THR A 20 25.55 -0.09 13.83
N VAL A 21 25.18 -0.23 15.11
CA VAL A 21 25.98 0.26 16.24
C VAL A 21 26.84 -0.90 16.74
N GLU A 22 28.16 -0.74 16.73
CA GLU A 22 29.09 -1.78 17.20
C GLU A 22 28.81 -2.10 18.67
N ASP A 23 28.84 -3.39 19.02
CA ASP A 23 28.54 -3.92 20.35
C ASP A 23 27.10 -3.68 20.87
N GLN A 24 26.20 -3.12 20.00
CA GLN A 24 24.82 -2.84 20.35
C GLN A 24 23.86 -3.40 19.27
N PRO A 25 23.75 -4.74 19.12
CA PRO A 25 23.03 -5.37 18.00
C PRO A 25 21.53 -5.08 17.99
N ARG A 26 20.98 -4.63 19.14
CA ARG A 26 19.59 -4.20 19.31
C ARG A 26 19.29 -2.85 18.64
N TYR A 27 20.31 -2.05 18.32
CA TYR A 27 20.15 -0.68 17.85
C TYR A 27 20.76 -0.46 16.47
N VAL A 28 20.22 0.53 15.78
CA VAL A 28 20.76 1.10 14.54
C VAL A 28 20.78 2.63 14.66
N ALA A 29 21.67 3.28 13.91
CA ALA A 29 21.75 4.74 13.86
C ALA A 29 21.40 5.22 12.46
N LYS A 30 20.51 6.21 12.35
CA LYS A 30 20.25 6.98 11.12
C LYS A 30 21.11 8.22 11.15
N ILE A 31 22.00 8.37 10.17
CA ILE A 31 22.88 9.54 10.02
C ILE A 31 22.40 10.35 8.81
N TYR A 32 22.11 11.61 9.05
CA TYR A 32 21.62 12.50 8.00
C TYR A 32 22.73 12.85 7.00
N HIS A 33 22.36 12.95 5.71
CA HIS A 33 23.32 13.32 4.66
C HIS A 33 23.99 14.66 4.90
N ALA A 34 25.24 14.79 4.48
CA ALA A 34 26.01 16.03 4.60
C ALA A 34 25.37 17.22 3.85
N SER A 35 24.58 16.94 2.81
CA SER A 35 23.86 17.93 2.01
C SER A 35 22.73 18.67 2.76
N ILE A 36 22.29 18.17 3.93
CA ILE A 36 21.27 18.84 4.72
C ILE A 36 21.83 20.14 5.32
N ARG A 37 21.14 21.26 5.08
CA ARG A 37 21.53 22.59 5.55
C ARG A 37 21.60 22.65 7.09
N GLU A 38 22.50 23.46 7.63
CA GLU A 38 22.68 23.60 9.09
C GLU A 38 21.38 24.02 9.82
N SER A 39 20.61 24.93 9.23
CA SER A 39 19.31 25.34 9.79
C SER A 39 18.31 24.17 9.89
N GLN A 40 18.28 23.28 8.90
CA GLN A 40 17.46 22.07 8.93
C GLN A 40 17.99 21.06 9.95
N ARG A 41 19.32 20.92 10.10
CA ARG A 41 19.93 20.07 11.13
C ARG A 41 19.51 20.50 12.54
N ALA A 42 19.49 21.80 12.80
CA ALA A 42 19.04 22.35 14.09
C ALA A 42 17.55 22.06 14.34
N GLN A 43 16.72 22.10 13.31
CA GLN A 43 15.30 21.71 13.41
C GLN A 43 15.15 20.21 13.69
N TYR A 44 15.87 19.35 12.95
CA TYR A 44 15.88 17.92 13.21
C TYR A 44 16.38 17.60 14.62
N ALA A 45 17.45 18.23 15.07
CA ALA A 45 17.97 18.01 16.41
C ALA A 45 16.93 18.32 17.50
N ARG A 46 16.19 19.43 17.37
CA ARG A 46 15.10 19.80 18.30
C ARG A 46 13.96 18.79 18.25
N LYS A 47 13.53 18.38 17.05
CA LYS A 47 12.49 17.39 16.86
C LYS A 47 12.85 16.03 17.47
N ILE A 48 14.05 15.52 17.14
CA ILE A 48 14.52 14.23 17.66
C ILE A 48 14.66 14.26 19.18
N ARG A 49 15.13 15.36 19.76
CA ARG A 49 15.19 15.52 21.23
C ARG A 49 13.80 15.45 21.85
N TRP A 50 12.85 16.21 21.31
CA TRP A 50 11.47 16.15 21.77
C TRP A 50 10.89 14.73 21.67
N MET A 51 11.15 14.02 20.56
CA MET A 51 10.70 12.65 20.37
C MET A 51 11.28 11.69 21.42
N ILE A 52 12.57 11.82 21.75
CA ILE A 52 13.22 11.00 22.80
C ILE A 52 12.51 11.20 24.15
N ASP A 53 12.23 12.46 24.48
CA ASP A 53 11.61 12.83 25.75
C ASP A 53 10.10 12.48 25.81
N ASN A 54 9.45 12.28 24.64
CA ASN A 54 8.01 12.08 24.50
C ASN A 54 7.68 10.78 23.71
N LYS A 55 8.35 9.68 24.04
CA LYS A 55 8.04 8.38 23.41
C LYS A 55 6.59 8.00 23.70
N PRO A 56 5.77 7.68 22.66
CA PRO A 56 4.39 7.28 22.87
C PRO A 56 4.31 5.92 23.59
N GLU A 57 3.29 5.77 24.42
CA GLU A 57 2.90 4.46 24.95
C GLU A 57 2.20 3.68 23.84
N LEU A 58 2.78 2.55 23.48
CA LEU A 58 2.30 1.74 22.38
C LEU A 58 1.30 0.68 22.86
N PRO A 59 0.47 0.12 21.94
CA PRO A 59 -0.40 -0.99 22.28
C PRO A 59 0.41 -2.13 22.92
N ALA A 60 -0.13 -2.70 24.00
CA ALA A 60 0.52 -3.78 24.70
C ALA A 60 0.71 -5.00 23.77
N ILE A 61 1.92 -5.52 23.76
CA ILE A 61 2.26 -6.76 23.06
C ILE A 61 2.32 -7.87 24.11
N PRO A 62 1.63 -9.01 23.91
CA PRO A 62 1.74 -10.15 24.81
C PRO A 62 3.20 -10.55 25.06
N THR A 63 3.51 -10.92 26.31
CA THR A 63 4.88 -11.19 26.75
C THR A 63 5.56 -12.35 26.02
N GLU A 64 4.78 -13.25 25.43
CA GLU A 64 5.27 -14.34 24.58
C GLU A 64 5.87 -13.86 23.24
N TYR A 65 5.54 -12.62 22.80
CA TYR A 65 6.05 -12.04 21.55
C TYR A 65 7.19 -11.06 21.81
N GLN A 66 8.38 -11.60 22.06
CA GLN A 66 9.56 -10.80 22.35
C GLN A 66 10.18 -10.16 21.11
N GLY A 67 10.77 -8.98 21.29
CA GLY A 67 11.57 -8.29 20.27
C GLY A 67 10.77 -7.66 19.14
N ILE A 68 9.45 -7.43 19.33
CA ILE A 68 8.63 -6.67 18.37
C ILE A 68 8.86 -5.18 18.60
N VAL A 69 9.33 -4.50 17.56
CA VAL A 69 9.53 -3.05 17.52
C VAL A 69 8.46 -2.44 16.63
N GLN A 70 7.49 -1.73 17.21
CA GLN A 70 6.36 -1.14 16.45
C GLN A 70 6.69 0.21 15.81
N LEU A 71 7.67 0.95 16.34
CA LEU A 71 8.12 2.23 15.80
C LEU A 71 9.64 2.27 15.71
N ALA A 72 10.18 2.71 14.58
CA ALA A 72 11.59 3.09 14.45
C ALA A 72 11.85 4.43 15.16
N TRP A 73 11.53 4.46 16.48
CA TRP A 73 11.50 5.68 17.27
C TRP A 73 12.88 6.07 17.78
N PRO A 74 13.26 7.36 17.73
CA PRO A 74 14.52 7.84 18.28
C PRO A 74 14.66 7.55 19.79
N VAL A 75 15.81 7.02 20.19
CA VAL A 75 16.11 6.75 21.61
C VAL A 75 17.33 7.52 22.12
N ALA A 76 18.22 7.95 21.22
CA ALA A 76 19.38 8.78 21.57
C ALA A 76 19.83 9.63 20.38
N LEU A 77 20.45 10.79 20.65
CA LEU A 77 21.09 11.62 19.64
C LEU A 77 22.47 11.07 19.26
N VAL A 78 22.82 11.20 17.97
CA VAL A 78 24.20 10.98 17.51
C VAL A 78 24.83 12.34 17.22
N MET A 79 26.00 12.58 17.84
CA MET A 79 26.78 13.79 17.67
C MET A 79 28.10 13.48 16.97
N LYS A 80 28.52 14.35 16.06
CA LYS A 80 29.86 14.33 15.43
C LYS A 80 30.54 15.65 15.69
N GLN A 81 31.67 15.66 16.40
CA GLN A 81 32.41 16.87 16.73
C GLN A 81 31.50 17.99 17.31
N ALA A 82 30.68 17.62 18.32
CA ALA A 82 29.69 18.48 18.97
C ALA A 82 28.50 18.95 18.11
N SER A 83 28.45 18.61 16.81
CA SER A 83 27.31 18.91 15.94
C SER A 83 26.36 17.71 15.84
N PHE A 84 25.07 17.96 15.73
CA PHE A 84 24.06 16.91 15.53
C PHE A 84 24.26 16.22 14.17
N ALA A 85 24.36 14.91 14.18
CA ALA A 85 24.57 14.09 12.99
C ALA A 85 23.41 13.16 12.68
N GLY A 86 22.63 12.74 13.70
CA GLY A 86 21.56 11.77 13.53
C GLY A 86 21.03 11.26 14.87
N PHE A 87 20.44 10.08 14.85
CA PHE A 87 19.86 9.46 16.05
C PHE A 87 19.99 7.94 16.03
N VAL A 88 19.91 7.35 17.22
CA VAL A 88 19.83 5.91 17.43
C VAL A 88 18.36 5.52 17.62
N MET A 89 17.97 4.35 17.09
CA MET A 89 16.65 3.74 17.24
C MET A 89 16.75 2.24 17.41
N GLU A 90 15.72 1.62 17.97
CA GLU A 90 15.65 0.16 18.03
C GLU A 90 15.60 -0.46 16.62
N LYS A 91 16.35 -1.54 16.46
CA LYS A 91 16.43 -2.26 15.17
C LYS A 91 15.20 -3.12 14.97
N ILE A 92 14.48 -2.89 13.88
CA ILE A 92 13.44 -3.81 13.42
C ILE A 92 14.10 -5.03 12.78
N ASP A 93 13.69 -6.22 13.17
CA ASP A 93 14.21 -7.47 12.61
C ASP A 93 13.61 -7.73 11.22
N PHE A 94 14.38 -7.40 10.19
CA PHE A 94 13.97 -7.62 8.80
C PHE A 94 13.89 -9.10 8.40
N GLY A 95 14.49 -10.00 9.14
CA GLY A 95 14.34 -11.45 8.94
C GLY A 95 12.96 -11.97 9.35
N ARG A 96 12.37 -11.35 10.39
CA ARG A 96 11.03 -11.69 10.89
C ARG A 96 9.91 -10.88 10.20
N THR A 97 10.23 -9.80 9.49
CA THR A 97 9.25 -8.89 8.90
C THR A 97 9.28 -8.95 7.37
N MET A 98 8.20 -8.49 6.76
CA MET A 98 8.12 -8.19 5.33
C MET A 98 7.51 -6.79 5.12
N GLU A 99 7.61 -6.23 3.94
CA GLU A 99 6.93 -4.98 3.59
C GLU A 99 5.42 -5.19 3.57
N LEU A 100 4.66 -4.27 4.17
CA LEU A 100 3.20 -4.34 4.13
C LEU A 100 2.69 -4.28 2.69
N ASP A 101 3.41 -3.59 1.79
CA ASP A 101 3.07 -3.51 0.36
C ASP A 101 2.96 -4.90 -0.29
N TYR A 102 3.74 -5.88 0.15
CA TYR A 102 3.67 -7.25 -0.37
C TYR A 102 2.33 -7.95 -0.08
N LEU A 103 1.62 -7.54 0.98
CA LEU A 103 0.28 -8.05 1.28
C LEU A 103 -0.78 -7.58 0.28
N LEU A 104 -0.52 -6.52 -0.47
CA LEU A 104 -1.42 -6.03 -1.53
C LEU A 104 -1.46 -6.99 -2.72
N THR A 105 -0.40 -7.80 -2.89
CA THR A 105 -0.32 -8.83 -3.93
C THR A 105 0.02 -10.18 -3.29
N ARG A 106 -0.86 -11.17 -3.41
CA ARG A 106 -0.64 -12.50 -2.81
C ARG A 106 0.64 -13.17 -3.30
N ARG A 107 1.05 -12.90 -4.54
CA ARG A 107 2.27 -13.47 -5.10
C ARG A 107 3.51 -13.00 -4.34
N GLN A 108 3.66 -11.68 -4.15
CA GLN A 108 4.81 -11.14 -3.42
C GLN A 108 4.86 -11.64 -1.97
N ALA A 109 3.71 -11.71 -1.30
CA ALA A 109 3.65 -12.27 0.05
C ALA A 109 4.04 -13.77 0.07
N ALA A 110 3.61 -14.54 -0.93
CA ALA A 110 3.99 -15.96 -1.06
C ALA A 110 5.49 -16.13 -1.33
N ASP A 111 6.10 -15.27 -2.15
CA ASP A 111 7.54 -15.26 -2.41
C ASP A 111 8.35 -14.97 -1.11
N GLU A 112 7.74 -14.24 -0.16
CA GLU A 112 8.27 -14.01 1.20
C GLU A 112 7.95 -15.15 2.20
N GLY A 113 7.36 -16.24 1.73
CA GLY A 113 6.95 -17.37 2.57
C GLY A 113 5.75 -17.10 3.45
N PHE A 114 4.93 -16.10 3.11
CA PHE A 114 3.75 -15.73 3.87
C PHE A 114 2.46 -16.18 3.17
N ASP A 115 1.77 -17.13 3.79
CA ASP A 115 0.44 -17.54 3.33
C ASP A 115 -0.62 -16.52 3.76
N VAL A 116 -1.14 -15.77 2.79
CA VAL A 116 -2.14 -14.73 3.01
C VAL A 116 -3.52 -15.34 3.14
N ASP A 117 -4.08 -15.30 4.34
CA ASP A 117 -5.52 -15.50 4.55
C ASP A 117 -6.21 -14.18 4.94
N PHE A 118 -7.54 -14.17 4.83
CA PHE A 118 -8.32 -12.96 5.06
C PHE A 118 -8.33 -12.53 6.54
N GLY A 119 -8.26 -13.49 7.46
CA GLY A 119 -8.18 -13.19 8.90
C GLY A 119 -6.87 -12.52 9.28
N LYS A 120 -5.74 -12.96 8.69
CA LYS A 120 -4.44 -12.29 8.90
C LYS A 120 -4.47 -10.85 8.41
N LEU A 121 -5.11 -10.58 7.24
CA LEU A 121 -5.24 -9.20 6.74
C LEU A 121 -6.06 -8.32 7.67
N VAL A 122 -7.17 -8.83 8.21
CA VAL A 122 -7.99 -8.12 9.19
C VAL A 122 -7.19 -7.83 10.46
N THR A 123 -6.41 -8.81 10.96
CA THR A 123 -5.56 -8.63 12.14
C THR A 123 -4.46 -7.56 11.90
N VAL A 124 -3.84 -7.56 10.73
CA VAL A 124 -2.86 -6.51 10.36
C VAL A 124 -3.53 -5.14 10.31
N CYS A 125 -4.72 -5.02 9.72
CA CYS A 125 -5.50 -3.77 9.70
C CYS A 125 -5.82 -3.28 11.12
N HIS A 126 -6.26 -4.19 12.00
CA HIS A 126 -6.55 -3.89 13.41
C HIS A 126 -5.29 -3.38 14.14
N ASN A 127 -4.17 -4.11 14.03
CA ASN A 127 -2.93 -3.73 14.70
C ASN A 127 -2.38 -2.39 14.18
N LEU A 128 -2.52 -2.11 12.88
CA LEU A 128 -2.17 -0.81 12.31
C LEU A 128 -3.07 0.30 12.88
N ALA A 129 -4.38 0.08 12.94
CA ALA A 129 -5.32 1.06 13.47
C ALA A 129 -5.03 1.38 14.95
N CYS A 130 -4.76 0.38 15.80
CA CYS A 130 -4.36 0.57 17.18
C CYS A 130 -3.08 1.41 17.31
N LEU A 131 -2.09 1.15 16.45
CA LEU A 131 -0.82 1.87 16.47
C LEU A 131 -1.00 3.36 16.07
N ILE A 132 -1.80 3.62 15.04
CA ILE A 132 -2.12 5.00 14.62
C ILE A 132 -2.93 5.74 15.69
N ASP A 133 -3.89 5.06 16.35
CA ASP A 133 -4.66 5.64 17.45
C ASP A 133 -3.77 6.07 18.63
N CYS A 134 -2.80 5.23 19.00
CA CYS A 134 -1.79 5.60 20.00
C CYS A 134 -0.97 6.83 19.63
N LEU A 135 -0.59 6.99 18.36
CA LEU A 135 0.11 8.19 17.89
C LEU A 135 -0.79 9.43 17.96
N HIS A 136 -2.02 9.33 17.47
CA HIS A 136 -3.00 10.43 17.49
C HIS A 136 -3.32 10.89 18.90
N SER A 137 -3.41 9.97 19.89
CA SER A 137 -3.62 10.32 21.30
C SER A 137 -2.50 11.17 21.89
N LYS A 138 -1.30 11.11 21.32
CA LYS A 138 -0.12 11.94 21.68
C LYS A 138 0.08 13.14 20.75
N ARG A 139 -0.91 13.45 19.91
CA ARG A 139 -0.84 14.52 18.90
C ARG A 139 0.36 14.38 17.97
N ILE A 140 0.56 13.17 17.51
CA ILE A 140 1.56 12.79 16.50
C ILE A 140 0.83 12.16 15.33
N ALA A 141 1.10 12.62 14.13
CA ALA A 141 0.57 12.05 12.89
C ALA A 141 1.71 11.62 11.94
N VAL A 142 1.51 10.55 11.22
CA VAL A 142 2.51 10.02 10.28
C VAL A 142 2.59 10.89 9.03
N VAL A 143 1.44 11.36 8.52
CA VAL A 143 1.21 12.18 7.31
C VAL A 143 1.59 11.45 6.02
N ASP A 144 2.80 10.90 5.90
CA ASP A 144 3.22 10.06 4.75
C ASP A 144 2.98 8.56 5.03
N LEU A 145 1.79 8.26 5.57
CA LEU A 145 1.36 6.90 5.87
C LEU A 145 1.08 6.14 4.57
N LYS A 146 1.96 5.19 4.25
CA LYS A 146 1.88 4.35 3.03
C LYS A 146 2.51 2.98 3.26
N PRO A 147 2.11 1.94 2.49
CA PRO A 147 2.53 0.55 2.72
C PRO A 147 4.03 0.32 2.73
N ILE A 148 4.80 1.02 1.89
CA ILE A 148 6.26 0.85 1.82
C ILE A 148 7.00 1.34 3.09
N ASN A 149 6.38 2.25 3.86
CA ASN A 149 6.90 2.73 5.14
C ASN A 149 6.50 1.82 6.32
N LEU A 150 5.82 0.70 6.03
CA LEU A 150 5.30 -0.22 7.03
C LEU A 150 5.91 -1.61 6.86
N LYS A 151 6.28 -2.23 7.98
CA LYS A 151 6.70 -3.63 8.04
C LYS A 151 5.67 -4.43 8.84
N VAL A 152 5.49 -5.70 8.47
CA VAL A 152 4.61 -6.63 9.18
C VAL A 152 5.43 -7.82 9.67
N TYR A 153 5.34 -8.12 10.96
CA TYR A 153 5.89 -9.36 11.52
C TYR A 153 5.11 -10.56 11.00
N LYS A 154 5.79 -11.46 10.29
CA LYS A 154 5.14 -12.56 9.53
C LYS A 154 4.37 -13.54 10.43
N SER A 155 4.83 -13.77 11.64
CA SER A 155 4.19 -14.70 12.58
C SER A 155 3.16 -14.04 13.47
N GLU A 156 3.49 -12.85 14.00
CA GLU A 156 2.71 -12.18 15.05
C GLU A 156 1.73 -11.14 14.50
N LEU A 157 1.87 -10.75 13.22
CA LEU A 157 1.01 -9.81 12.49
C LEU A 157 1.00 -8.37 13.05
N TYR A 158 1.93 -8.04 13.96
CA TYR A 158 2.14 -6.67 14.40
C TYR A 158 2.79 -5.83 13.29
N VAL A 159 2.50 -4.54 13.33
CA VAL A 159 3.01 -3.58 12.34
C VAL A 159 4.12 -2.74 12.96
N SER A 160 5.15 -2.48 12.16
CA SER A 160 6.19 -1.50 12.46
C SER A 160 6.12 -0.33 11.48
N ILE A 161 6.25 0.90 11.98
CA ILE A 161 6.34 2.11 11.15
C ILE A 161 7.80 2.57 11.08
N LEU A 162 8.29 2.74 9.87
CA LEU A 162 9.61 3.28 9.57
C LEU A 162 9.59 4.81 9.50
N ASP A 163 10.78 5.43 9.42
CA ASP A 163 10.98 6.86 9.17
C ASP A 163 10.18 7.79 10.11
N CYS A 164 10.13 7.43 11.42
CA CYS A 164 9.40 8.22 12.42
C CYS A 164 9.90 9.67 12.57
N ASP A 165 11.14 9.96 12.18
CA ASP A 165 11.66 11.34 12.13
C ASP A 165 10.95 12.23 11.10
N GLY A 166 10.20 11.61 10.17
CA GLY A 166 9.31 12.30 9.22
C GLY A 166 7.93 12.66 9.77
N PHE A 167 7.53 12.22 10.96
CA PHE A 167 6.18 12.44 11.50
C PHE A 167 5.88 13.92 11.74
N HIS A 168 4.60 14.28 11.70
CA HIS A 168 4.09 15.59 12.09
C HIS A 168 3.77 15.58 13.58
N ILE A 169 4.34 16.51 14.32
CA ILE A 169 4.06 16.71 15.74
C ILE A 169 3.28 18.01 15.90
N TYR A 170 2.11 17.93 16.54
CA TYR A 170 1.21 19.08 16.76
C TYR A 170 0.76 19.17 18.22
N SER A 171 1.68 18.86 19.14
CA SER A 171 1.43 18.96 20.59
C SER A 171 1.38 20.43 21.04
N ASP A 172 0.79 20.69 22.22
CA ASP A 172 0.71 22.04 22.79
C ASP A 172 2.08 22.65 23.09
N SER A 173 3.10 21.79 23.34
CA SER A 173 4.46 22.23 23.71
C SER A 173 5.43 22.28 22.53
N PHE A 174 5.10 21.60 21.41
CA PHE A 174 6.01 21.51 20.28
C PHE A 174 5.27 21.21 18.98
N VAL A 175 5.62 21.94 17.93
CA VAL A 175 5.09 21.72 16.57
C VAL A 175 6.25 21.49 15.60
N SER A 176 6.14 20.44 14.78
CA SER A 176 7.08 20.15 13.70
C SER A 176 6.35 19.49 12.54
N GLU A 177 6.34 20.13 11.39
CA GLU A 177 5.65 19.64 10.21
C GLU A 177 6.34 18.41 9.59
N ALA A 178 5.56 17.56 8.91
CA ALA A 178 6.07 16.46 8.11
C ALA A 178 6.67 17.01 6.81
N PRO A 179 7.85 16.52 6.39
CA PRO A 179 8.55 17.06 5.21
C PRO A 179 8.02 16.54 3.87
N GLN A 180 7.28 15.44 3.88
CA GLN A 180 6.89 14.72 2.65
C GLN A 180 5.45 14.22 2.72
N VAL A 181 4.83 14.08 1.53
CA VAL A 181 3.53 13.46 1.30
C VAL A 181 3.58 12.67 -0.01
N THR A 182 2.78 11.60 -0.08
CA THR A 182 2.68 10.76 -1.29
C THR A 182 1.30 10.98 -1.92
N PRO A 183 1.23 11.43 -3.21
CA PRO A 183 -0.02 11.86 -3.83
C PRO A 183 -1.15 10.83 -3.83
N GLU A 184 -0.84 9.53 -3.95
CA GLU A 184 -1.83 8.46 -3.96
C GLU A 184 -2.44 8.18 -2.57
N TYR A 185 -1.82 8.68 -1.50
CA TYR A 185 -2.32 8.56 -0.12
C TYR A 185 -2.71 9.90 0.47
N LEU A 186 -2.59 10.98 -0.31
CA LEU A 186 -2.92 12.34 0.11
C LEU A 186 -4.43 12.58 0.01
N ALA A 187 -5.01 13.07 1.08
CA ALA A 187 -6.44 13.40 1.13
C ALA A 187 -6.80 14.51 0.14
N PRO A 188 -8.04 14.51 -0.43
CA PRO A 188 -8.41 15.42 -1.53
C PRO A 188 -8.12 16.88 -1.24
N GLU A 189 -8.38 17.33 -0.03
CA GLU A 189 -8.25 18.74 0.39
C GLU A 189 -6.80 19.25 0.50
N PHE A 190 -5.81 18.33 0.57
CA PHE A 190 -4.40 18.70 0.73
C PHE A 190 -3.57 18.65 -0.56
N HIS A 191 -4.18 18.27 -1.69
CA HIS A 191 -3.46 18.25 -2.96
C HIS A 191 -3.01 19.64 -3.47
N GLU A 192 -3.68 20.70 -3.01
CA GLU A 192 -3.39 22.08 -3.42
C GLU A 192 -3.01 22.98 -2.23
N LYS A 193 -2.95 22.40 -1.03
CA LYS A 193 -2.68 23.11 0.22
C LYS A 193 -1.74 22.30 1.10
N ALA A 194 -1.04 22.97 2.00
CA ALA A 194 -0.30 22.29 3.05
C ALA A 194 -1.22 21.44 3.94
N VAL A 195 -0.67 20.38 4.53
CA VAL A 195 -1.41 19.52 5.46
C VAL A 195 -1.59 20.23 6.79
N THR A 196 -2.69 20.96 6.92
CA THR A 196 -3.04 21.72 8.14
C THR A 196 -3.78 20.89 9.18
N GLN A 197 -4.31 19.74 8.80
CA GLN A 197 -5.00 18.78 9.66
C GLN A 197 -4.33 17.40 9.53
N PRO A 198 -3.17 17.20 10.19
CA PRO A 198 -2.33 16.02 9.96
C PRO A 198 -3.03 14.71 10.36
N GLU A 199 -3.85 14.73 11.42
CA GLU A 199 -4.66 13.58 11.82
C GLU A 199 -5.73 13.22 10.77
N ALA A 200 -6.40 14.22 10.18
CA ALA A 200 -7.38 13.96 9.12
C ALA A 200 -6.72 13.37 7.86
N GLN A 201 -5.46 13.75 7.59
CA GLN A 201 -4.64 13.14 6.54
C GLN A 201 -4.37 11.65 6.84
N ASP A 202 -3.96 11.32 8.06
CA ASP A 202 -3.71 9.93 8.46
C ASP A 202 -4.98 9.08 8.41
N ARG A 203 -6.12 9.62 8.81
CA ARG A 203 -7.42 8.94 8.74
C ARG A 203 -7.77 8.53 7.30
N PHE A 204 -7.50 9.41 6.33
CA PHE A 204 -7.68 9.10 4.91
C PHE A 204 -6.69 8.01 4.42
N ALA A 205 -5.42 8.15 4.76
CA ALA A 205 -4.38 7.21 4.37
C ALA A 205 -4.59 5.82 5.00
N LEU A 206 -4.97 5.76 6.29
CA LEU A 206 -5.31 4.53 7.00
C LEU A 206 -6.48 3.81 6.32
N ALA A 207 -7.58 4.50 6.04
CA ALA A 207 -8.71 3.94 5.33
C ALA A 207 -8.31 3.42 3.92
N THR A 208 -7.43 4.14 3.22
CA THR A 208 -6.88 3.71 1.92
C THR A 208 -6.11 2.41 2.04
N ILE A 209 -5.25 2.27 3.05
CA ILE A 209 -4.47 1.05 3.30
C ILE A 209 -5.40 -0.12 3.67
N ILE A 210 -6.35 0.09 4.58
CA ILE A 210 -7.33 -0.94 4.98
C ILE A 210 -8.12 -1.42 3.77
N PHE A 211 -8.66 -0.50 2.97
CA PHE A 211 -9.40 -0.86 1.76
C PHE A 211 -8.53 -1.68 0.81
N ARG A 212 -7.30 -1.26 0.55
CA ARG A 212 -6.38 -1.97 -0.35
C ARG A 212 -6.04 -3.37 0.15
N LEU A 213 -5.75 -3.53 1.44
CA LEU A 213 -5.46 -4.84 2.06
C LEU A 213 -6.64 -5.81 1.91
N LEU A 214 -7.85 -5.35 2.21
CA LEU A 214 -9.06 -6.17 2.15
C LEU A 214 -9.57 -6.38 0.72
N ASN A 215 -9.16 -5.56 -0.25
CA ASN A 215 -9.63 -5.56 -1.64
C ASN A 215 -8.53 -5.91 -2.66
N TYR A 216 -7.60 -6.79 -2.29
CA TYR A 216 -6.54 -7.31 -3.19
C TYR A 216 -5.70 -6.22 -3.87
N GLY A 217 -5.32 -5.20 -3.12
CA GLY A 217 -4.47 -4.10 -3.59
C GLY A 217 -5.20 -3.04 -4.43
N ILE A 218 -6.47 -3.24 -4.76
CA ILE A 218 -7.26 -2.27 -5.50
C ILE A 218 -7.34 -0.97 -4.70
N HIS A 219 -7.00 0.15 -5.33
CA HIS A 219 -7.06 1.46 -4.68
C HIS A 219 -8.53 1.94 -4.58
N PRO A 220 -8.97 2.63 -3.48
CA PRO A 220 -10.35 3.08 -3.32
C PRO A 220 -10.82 4.05 -4.42
N PHE A 221 -9.91 4.72 -5.13
CA PHE A 221 -10.24 5.57 -6.29
C PHE A 221 -9.91 4.91 -7.65
N ALA A 222 -9.64 3.60 -7.66
CA ALA A 222 -9.56 2.82 -8.90
C ALA A 222 -10.96 2.37 -9.32
N GLY A 223 -11.48 2.95 -10.38
CA GLY A 223 -12.81 2.65 -10.91
C GLY A 223 -12.86 2.74 -12.43
N ILE A 224 -14.06 2.61 -12.98
CA ILE A 224 -14.36 2.74 -14.41
C ILE A 224 -15.32 3.91 -14.58
N ALA A 225 -15.01 4.84 -15.48
CA ALA A 225 -15.92 5.94 -15.79
C ALA A 225 -17.30 5.41 -16.21
N ALA A 226 -18.35 5.88 -15.58
CA ALA A 226 -19.73 5.49 -15.87
C ALA A 226 -20.32 6.29 -17.03
N ASN A 227 -19.96 7.56 -17.15
CA ASN A 227 -20.44 8.52 -18.14
C ASN A 227 -19.26 9.11 -18.92
N ARG A 228 -19.54 9.94 -19.95
CA ARG A 228 -18.54 10.70 -20.71
C ARG A 228 -18.06 11.93 -19.92
N ILE A 229 -17.56 11.69 -18.71
CA ILE A 229 -16.92 12.72 -17.90
C ILE A 229 -15.41 12.68 -18.14
N PRO A 230 -14.69 13.78 -17.94
CA PRO A 230 -13.24 13.75 -17.82
C PRO A 230 -12.85 12.81 -16.68
N TYR A 231 -12.20 11.69 -17.00
CA TYR A 231 -11.75 10.72 -16.02
C TYR A 231 -10.22 10.73 -15.98
N PRO A 232 -9.60 11.25 -14.91
CA PRO A 232 -8.16 11.37 -14.83
C PRO A 232 -7.47 10.01 -14.94
N THR A 233 -6.36 9.95 -15.66
CA THR A 233 -5.48 8.77 -15.74
C THR A 233 -4.81 8.51 -14.41
N GLU A 234 -4.35 9.58 -13.74
CA GLU A 234 -3.65 9.52 -12.47
C GLU A 234 -4.61 9.36 -11.29
N LEU A 235 -4.22 8.53 -10.31
CA LEU A 235 -5.00 8.32 -9.07
C LEU A 235 -5.18 9.62 -8.29
N SER A 236 -4.15 10.44 -8.19
CA SER A 236 -4.19 11.75 -7.52
C SER A 236 -5.30 12.64 -8.07
N GLY A 237 -5.48 12.67 -9.41
CA GLY A 237 -6.56 13.39 -10.04
C GLY A 237 -7.95 12.85 -9.69
N ARG A 238 -8.11 11.52 -9.58
CA ARG A 238 -9.36 10.88 -9.16
C ARG A 238 -9.68 11.16 -7.70
N ILE A 239 -8.66 11.16 -6.84
CA ILE A 239 -8.79 11.52 -5.41
C ILE A 239 -9.28 12.97 -5.28
N LYS A 240 -8.64 13.93 -5.97
CA LYS A 240 -9.04 15.33 -5.98
C LYS A 240 -10.51 15.54 -6.36
N LEU A 241 -11.00 14.77 -7.33
CA LEU A 241 -12.37 14.84 -7.82
C LEU A 241 -13.35 13.98 -6.99
N GLY A 242 -12.92 13.32 -5.92
CA GLY A 242 -13.78 12.49 -5.07
C GLY A 242 -14.42 11.32 -5.81
N LEU A 243 -13.74 10.74 -6.81
CA LEU A 243 -14.27 9.66 -7.65
C LEU A 243 -14.16 8.29 -6.96
N TYR A 244 -14.84 8.14 -5.83
CA TYR A 244 -14.92 6.90 -5.04
C TYR A 244 -16.07 6.01 -5.54
N PRO A 245 -15.79 4.82 -6.14
CA PRO A 245 -16.81 3.99 -6.78
C PRO A 245 -17.40 2.89 -5.89
N TYR A 246 -16.93 2.72 -4.63
CA TYR A 246 -17.24 1.55 -3.79
C TYR A 246 -18.21 1.86 -2.65
N GLY A 247 -18.81 3.06 -2.66
CA GLY A 247 -19.78 3.47 -1.65
C GLY A 247 -21.05 2.61 -1.62
N LYS A 248 -21.76 2.65 -0.49
CA LYS A 248 -23.08 1.99 -0.34
C LYS A 248 -24.09 2.57 -1.35
N LEU A 249 -23.96 3.85 -1.68
CA LEU A 249 -24.75 4.51 -2.72
C LEU A 249 -23.97 4.53 -4.04
N PRO A 250 -24.59 4.11 -5.15
CA PRO A 250 -23.97 4.15 -6.46
C PRO A 250 -23.54 5.55 -6.88
N SER A 251 -22.32 5.70 -7.38
CA SER A 251 -21.89 6.95 -8.01
C SER A 251 -22.42 7.04 -9.43
N ALA A 252 -22.96 8.22 -9.81
CA ALA A 252 -23.39 8.49 -11.19
C ALA A 252 -22.19 8.56 -12.17
N ASN A 253 -20.98 8.88 -11.67
CA ASN A 253 -19.81 9.22 -12.48
C ASN A 253 -18.82 8.08 -12.63
N VAL A 254 -18.74 7.17 -11.65
CA VAL A 254 -17.74 6.11 -11.61
C VAL A 254 -18.34 4.83 -11.06
N ARG A 255 -17.95 3.69 -11.61
CA ARG A 255 -18.35 2.35 -11.18
C ARG A 255 -17.16 1.60 -10.60
N ALA A 256 -17.44 0.70 -9.66
CA ALA A 256 -16.46 -0.22 -9.11
C ALA A 256 -15.80 -1.06 -10.22
N THR A 257 -14.52 -1.41 -10.05
CA THR A 257 -13.89 -2.36 -10.95
C THR A 257 -14.52 -3.75 -10.77
N PRO A 258 -14.72 -4.52 -11.85
CA PRO A 258 -15.26 -5.89 -11.74
C PRO A 258 -14.39 -6.84 -10.92
N ALA A 259 -13.14 -6.47 -10.69
CA ALA A 259 -12.19 -7.26 -9.91
C ALA A 259 -12.31 -7.07 -8.38
N SER A 260 -13.11 -6.10 -7.94
CA SER A 260 -13.29 -5.78 -6.53
C SER A 260 -14.14 -6.81 -5.79
N VAL A 261 -13.81 -7.01 -4.52
CA VAL A 261 -14.58 -7.85 -3.58
C VAL A 261 -15.23 -7.04 -2.45
N HIS A 262 -15.31 -5.72 -2.58
CA HIS A 262 -15.82 -4.81 -1.55
C HIS A 262 -17.25 -5.13 -1.08
N GLU A 263 -18.07 -5.77 -1.90
CA GLU A 263 -19.42 -6.22 -1.53
C GLU A 263 -19.41 -7.34 -0.49
N CYS A 264 -18.26 -8.03 -0.31
CA CYS A 264 -18.09 -9.03 0.74
C CYS A 264 -17.84 -8.39 2.13
N PHE A 265 -17.64 -7.07 2.21
CA PHE A 265 -17.34 -6.40 3.48
C PHE A 265 -18.62 -6.22 4.31
N PRO A 266 -18.53 -6.35 5.65
CA PRO A 266 -19.61 -6.00 6.56
C PRO A 266 -20.02 -4.54 6.44
N ASP A 267 -21.27 -4.25 6.79
CA ASP A 267 -21.80 -2.88 6.70
C ASP A 267 -21.06 -1.91 7.62
N SER A 268 -20.58 -2.38 8.78
CA SER A 268 -19.73 -1.58 9.68
C SER A 268 -18.42 -1.12 9.03
N ILE A 269 -17.74 -2.01 8.29
CA ILE A 269 -16.52 -1.65 7.54
C ILE A 269 -16.87 -0.71 6.38
N ARG A 270 -17.91 -1.01 5.61
CA ARG A 270 -18.35 -0.18 4.48
C ARG A 270 -18.73 1.24 4.90
N GLU A 271 -19.37 1.39 6.06
CA GLU A 271 -19.73 2.69 6.61
C GLU A 271 -18.50 3.54 6.98
N LEU A 272 -17.48 2.93 7.63
CA LEU A 272 -16.24 3.64 7.92
C LEU A 272 -15.50 4.05 6.65
N LEU A 273 -15.52 3.20 5.60
CA LEU A 273 -14.95 3.53 4.29
C LEU A 273 -15.68 4.70 3.63
N ASP A 274 -17.02 4.67 3.60
CA ASP A 274 -17.83 5.74 3.02
C ASP A 274 -17.55 7.07 3.73
N ARG A 275 -17.58 7.09 5.06
CA ARG A 275 -17.21 8.28 5.85
C ARG A 275 -15.82 8.78 5.55
N SER A 276 -14.86 7.88 5.33
CA SER A 276 -13.47 8.25 5.06
C SER A 276 -13.26 8.85 3.67
N PHE A 277 -14.05 8.45 2.66
CA PHE A 277 -13.83 8.82 1.28
C PHE A 277 -14.85 9.79 0.68
N THR A 278 -16.05 9.91 1.30
CA THR A 278 -17.12 10.79 0.77
C THR A 278 -17.44 11.96 1.67
N SER A 279 -16.99 11.96 2.92
CA SER A 279 -17.26 13.00 3.90
C SER A 279 -16.10 13.98 4.04
N GLY A 280 -16.37 15.16 4.60
CA GLY A 280 -15.33 16.13 4.92
C GLY A 280 -14.41 15.66 6.07
N THR A 281 -13.33 16.40 6.31
CA THR A 281 -12.24 16.05 7.23
C THR A 281 -12.70 15.64 8.63
N GLY A 282 -13.68 16.35 9.20
CA GLY A 282 -14.17 16.12 10.58
C GLY A 282 -15.02 14.84 10.73
N ALA A 283 -15.57 14.31 9.64
CA ALA A 283 -16.44 13.13 9.69
C ALA A 283 -15.70 11.82 9.34
N ARG A 284 -14.44 11.87 8.93
CA ARG A 284 -13.64 10.68 8.63
C ARG A 284 -13.52 9.78 9.84
N ALA A 285 -13.64 8.48 9.61
CA ALA A 285 -13.45 7.47 10.64
C ALA A 285 -12.07 7.62 11.31
N SER A 286 -12.04 7.72 12.62
CA SER A 286 -10.81 7.78 13.41
C SER A 286 -10.11 6.41 13.45
N ALA A 287 -8.84 6.40 13.82
CA ALA A 287 -8.08 5.17 14.02
C ALA A 287 -8.69 4.32 15.15
N TYR A 288 -9.22 4.97 16.19
CA TYR A 288 -9.98 4.32 17.27
C TYR A 288 -11.21 3.57 16.74
N GLU A 289 -12.04 4.23 15.92
CA GLU A 289 -13.24 3.59 15.34
C GLU A 289 -12.86 2.40 14.45
N TRP A 290 -11.78 2.52 13.66
CA TRP A 290 -11.24 1.41 12.89
C TRP A 290 -10.78 0.26 13.79
N ALA A 291 -10.01 0.54 14.85
CA ALA A 291 -9.56 -0.47 15.79
C ALA A 291 -10.75 -1.16 16.47
N ALA A 292 -11.74 -0.40 16.91
CA ALA A 292 -12.94 -0.93 17.56
C ALA A 292 -13.73 -1.86 16.64
N VAL A 293 -13.99 -1.46 15.38
CA VAL A 293 -14.73 -2.30 14.43
C VAL A 293 -13.93 -3.53 14.03
N LEU A 294 -12.62 -3.39 13.77
CA LEU A 294 -11.79 -4.51 13.33
C LEU A 294 -11.50 -5.52 14.44
N SER A 295 -11.55 -5.12 15.70
CA SER A 295 -11.29 -6.00 16.85
C SER A 295 -12.23 -7.20 16.90
N SER A 296 -13.50 -7.01 16.54
CA SER A 296 -14.49 -8.09 16.51
C SER A 296 -14.14 -9.17 15.49
N PHE A 297 -13.48 -8.81 14.38
CA PHE A 297 -13.07 -9.73 13.32
C PHE A 297 -11.65 -10.28 13.50
N ALA A 298 -10.78 -9.57 14.22
CA ALA A 298 -9.38 -9.96 14.42
C ALA A 298 -9.18 -11.07 15.47
N SER A 299 -10.16 -11.29 16.34
CA SER A 299 -10.10 -12.34 17.36
C SER A 299 -10.13 -13.73 16.72
N LYS A 300 -9.23 -14.62 17.19
CA LYS A 300 -9.18 -16.03 16.73
C LYS A 300 -10.46 -16.81 16.98
N SER A 301 -11.25 -16.41 17.98
CA SER A 301 -12.53 -17.03 18.37
C SER A 301 -13.75 -16.20 17.94
N SER A 302 -13.57 -15.27 17.02
CA SER A 302 -14.63 -14.37 16.57
C SER A 302 -15.80 -15.13 15.95
N ALA A 303 -17.01 -14.88 16.45
CA ALA A 303 -18.25 -15.33 15.81
C ALA A 303 -18.55 -14.55 14.51
N ASP A 304 -17.93 -13.39 14.32
CA ASP A 304 -18.09 -12.55 13.13
C ASP A 304 -17.25 -13.03 11.94
N MET A 305 -16.44 -14.07 12.14
CA MET A 305 -15.67 -14.75 11.09
C MET A 305 -16.11 -16.21 10.97
N SER A 306 -16.16 -16.70 9.72
CA SER A 306 -16.52 -18.08 9.41
C SER A 306 -15.62 -18.64 8.31
N ARG A 307 -15.69 -19.97 8.07
CA ARG A 307 -15.01 -20.60 6.95
C ARG A 307 -16.01 -20.94 5.85
N CYS A 308 -15.68 -20.62 4.61
CA CYS A 308 -16.45 -21.06 3.46
C CYS A 308 -16.23 -22.56 3.19
N GLN A 309 -16.98 -23.15 2.26
CA GLN A 309 -16.87 -24.56 1.87
C GLN A 309 -15.45 -24.97 1.40
N LYS A 310 -14.64 -24.03 0.92
CA LYS A 310 -13.24 -24.26 0.55
C LYS A 310 -12.25 -24.00 1.71
N GLY A 311 -12.73 -23.73 2.90
CA GLY A 311 -11.90 -23.47 4.07
C GLY A 311 -11.35 -22.05 4.21
N HIS A 312 -11.61 -21.14 3.25
CA HIS A 312 -11.15 -19.74 3.38
C HIS A 312 -11.89 -19.02 4.50
N LEU A 313 -11.18 -18.19 5.25
CA LEU A 313 -11.79 -17.27 6.21
C LEU A 313 -12.56 -16.16 5.46
N GLN A 314 -13.73 -15.83 5.98
CA GLN A 314 -14.64 -14.80 5.46
C GLN A 314 -15.38 -14.13 6.60
N PHE A 315 -15.96 -12.97 6.36
CA PHE A 315 -16.92 -12.37 7.28
C PHE A 315 -18.18 -13.24 7.35
N ALA A 316 -18.68 -13.50 8.57
CA ALA A 316 -19.87 -14.30 8.79
C ALA A 316 -21.08 -13.69 8.06
N GLY A 317 -21.87 -14.52 7.41
CA GLY A 317 -23.05 -14.08 6.64
C GLY A 317 -22.75 -13.34 5.32
N LYS A 318 -21.50 -13.16 4.94
CA LYS A 318 -21.10 -12.53 3.68
C LYS A 318 -20.49 -13.57 2.71
N SER A 319 -20.44 -13.23 1.42
CA SER A 319 -19.77 -14.05 0.41
C SER A 319 -18.26 -14.10 0.66
N CYS A 320 -17.62 -15.23 0.33
CA CYS A 320 -16.18 -15.39 0.50
C CYS A 320 -15.39 -14.53 -0.50
N PRO A 321 -14.57 -13.56 -0.04
CA PRO A 321 -13.78 -12.72 -0.94
C PRO A 321 -12.79 -13.51 -1.80
N CYS A 322 -12.23 -14.59 -1.25
CA CYS A 322 -11.30 -15.46 -1.98
C CYS A 322 -11.99 -16.20 -3.12
N CYS A 323 -13.13 -16.85 -2.84
CA CYS A 323 -13.90 -17.56 -3.85
C CYS A 323 -14.44 -16.62 -4.93
N LEU A 324 -14.92 -15.44 -4.53
CA LEU A 324 -15.38 -14.41 -5.45
C LEU A 324 -14.24 -13.98 -6.39
N ARG A 325 -13.08 -13.63 -5.83
CA ARG A 325 -11.90 -13.23 -6.60
C ARG A 325 -11.43 -14.30 -7.56
N GLU A 326 -11.35 -15.56 -7.12
CA GLU A 326 -11.01 -16.69 -7.98
C GLU A 326 -12.00 -16.85 -9.15
N GLY A 327 -13.30 -16.72 -8.88
CA GLY A 327 -14.34 -16.76 -9.91
C GLY A 327 -14.18 -15.64 -10.96
N ILE A 328 -13.91 -14.41 -10.50
CA ILE A 328 -13.67 -13.26 -11.37
C ILE A 328 -12.45 -13.49 -12.27
N LEU A 329 -11.33 -13.93 -11.70
CA LEU A 329 -10.09 -14.18 -12.45
C LEU A 329 -10.28 -15.32 -13.46
N ARG A 330 -10.92 -16.41 -13.07
CA ARG A 330 -11.24 -17.54 -13.96
C ARG A 330 -12.10 -17.09 -15.13
N GLY A 331 -13.17 -16.36 -14.85
CA GLY A 331 -14.04 -15.82 -15.91
C GLY A 331 -13.30 -14.83 -16.83
N HIS A 332 -12.32 -14.09 -16.32
CA HIS A 332 -11.47 -13.23 -17.15
C HIS A 332 -10.58 -14.05 -18.10
N VAL A 333 -9.88 -15.05 -17.58
CA VAL A 333 -9.04 -15.97 -18.39
C VAL A 333 -9.86 -16.67 -19.47
N GLU A 334 -11.06 -17.16 -19.15
CA GLU A 334 -11.93 -17.80 -20.13
C GLU A 334 -12.40 -16.83 -21.22
N ARG A 335 -12.75 -15.58 -20.86
CA ARG A 335 -13.10 -14.56 -21.85
C ARG A 335 -11.91 -14.24 -22.76
N GLN A 336 -10.71 -14.13 -22.21
CA GLN A 336 -9.50 -13.94 -23.02
C GLN A 336 -9.24 -15.11 -23.97
N LYS A 337 -9.35 -16.36 -23.50
CA LYS A 337 -9.22 -17.55 -24.34
C LYS A 337 -10.23 -17.53 -25.50
N ARG A 338 -11.51 -17.28 -25.21
CA ARG A 338 -12.56 -17.17 -26.24
C ARG A 338 -12.29 -16.03 -27.24
N PHE A 339 -11.77 -14.91 -26.76
CA PHE A 339 -11.40 -13.78 -27.61
C PHE A 339 -10.24 -14.16 -28.54
N MET A 340 -9.18 -14.81 -28.04
CA MET A 340 -8.04 -15.27 -28.84
C MET A 340 -8.46 -16.28 -29.90
N VAL A 341 -9.30 -17.23 -29.55
CA VAL A 341 -9.86 -18.19 -30.52
C VAL A 341 -10.64 -17.49 -31.65
N ARG A 342 -11.44 -16.46 -31.31
CA ARG A 342 -12.17 -15.66 -32.32
C ARG A 342 -11.24 -14.85 -33.22
N LEU A 343 -10.13 -14.33 -32.70
CA LEU A 343 -9.12 -13.63 -33.50
C LEU A 343 -8.41 -14.59 -34.47
N GLN A 344 -8.05 -15.78 -34.00
CA GLN A 344 -7.45 -16.82 -34.86
C GLN A 344 -8.38 -17.28 -35.97
N ALA A 345 -9.68 -17.38 -35.68
CA ALA A 345 -10.68 -17.76 -36.67
C ALA A 345 -11.01 -16.66 -37.72
N SER A 346 -10.54 -15.41 -37.51
CA SER A 346 -10.79 -14.30 -38.43
C SER A 346 -9.61 -13.33 -38.45
N PRO A 347 -8.55 -13.63 -39.24
CA PRO A 347 -7.34 -12.77 -39.31
C PRO A 347 -7.62 -11.31 -39.70
N ALA A 348 -8.61 -11.07 -40.55
CA ALA A 348 -9.02 -9.69 -40.91
C ALA A 348 -9.52 -8.88 -39.70
N ARG A 349 -10.21 -9.51 -38.74
CA ARG A 349 -10.62 -8.87 -37.49
C ARG A 349 -9.44 -8.60 -36.57
N ALA A 350 -8.46 -9.48 -36.55
CA ALA A 350 -7.23 -9.30 -35.78
C ALA A 350 -6.47 -8.03 -36.23
N VAL A 351 -6.29 -7.86 -37.56
CA VAL A 351 -5.65 -6.66 -38.13
C VAL A 351 -6.43 -5.40 -37.82
N THR A 352 -7.77 -5.43 -37.90
CA THR A 352 -8.62 -4.29 -37.57
C THR A 352 -8.55 -3.92 -36.09
N TYR A 353 -8.50 -4.92 -35.20
CA TYR A 353 -8.36 -4.70 -33.75
C TYR A 353 -7.02 -4.05 -33.41
N VAL A 354 -5.90 -4.56 -33.92
CA VAL A 354 -4.57 -4.00 -33.72
C VAL A 354 -4.51 -2.55 -34.24
N LYS A 355 -5.03 -2.27 -35.45
CA LYS A 355 -5.08 -0.90 -36.01
C LYS A 355 -5.92 0.05 -35.16
N LYS A 356 -7.02 -0.42 -34.55
CA LYS A 356 -7.87 0.41 -33.67
C LYS A 356 -7.21 0.70 -32.33
N THR A 357 -6.51 -0.27 -31.76
CA THR A 357 -5.75 -0.12 -30.50
C THR A 357 -4.59 0.85 -30.68
N LEU A 358 -3.85 0.76 -31.80
CA LEU A 358 -2.73 1.67 -32.11
C LEU A 358 -3.16 3.11 -32.39
N LYS A 359 -4.36 3.35 -32.93
CA LYS A 359 -4.89 4.72 -33.13
C LYS A 359 -5.34 5.42 -31.86
N GLY A 360 -5.57 4.67 -30.77
CA GLY A 360 -6.04 5.22 -29.48
C GLY A 360 -4.91 5.53 -28.49
N THR A 361 -3.66 5.18 -28.77
CA THR A 361 -2.50 5.39 -27.89
C THR A 361 -1.46 6.29 -28.54
N GLN A 362 -0.97 7.30 -27.83
CA GLN A 362 0.30 7.97 -28.16
C GLN A 362 1.42 6.95 -27.90
N THR A 363 1.80 6.20 -28.92
CA THR A 363 2.80 5.13 -28.80
C THR A 363 4.21 5.71 -28.85
N SER A 364 5.09 5.27 -27.93
CA SER A 364 6.53 5.50 -28.04
C SER A 364 7.08 4.83 -29.33
N PRO A 365 8.20 5.32 -29.91
CA PRO A 365 8.81 4.71 -31.09
C PRO A 365 9.07 3.20 -30.95
N PHE A 366 9.35 2.73 -29.76
CA PHE A 366 9.56 1.32 -29.44
C PHE A 366 8.27 0.50 -29.54
N GLN A 367 7.16 1.03 -29.05
CA GLN A 367 5.84 0.37 -29.13
C GLN A 367 5.34 0.31 -30.58
N ALA A 368 5.62 1.33 -31.37
CA ALA A 368 5.30 1.33 -32.80
C ALA A 368 6.12 0.27 -33.57
N ALA A 369 7.39 0.09 -33.25
CA ALA A 369 8.26 -0.95 -33.84
C ALA A 369 7.79 -2.35 -33.44
N LEU A 370 7.40 -2.58 -32.20
CA LEU A 370 6.88 -3.87 -31.71
C LEU A 370 5.57 -4.23 -32.41
N ALA A 371 4.67 -3.27 -32.62
CA ALA A 371 3.42 -3.45 -33.34
C ALA A 371 3.64 -3.77 -34.84
N GLN A 372 4.68 -3.21 -35.45
CA GLN A 372 5.05 -3.50 -36.85
C GLN A 372 5.58 -4.93 -36.99
N VAL A 373 6.38 -5.43 -36.03
CA VAL A 373 6.85 -6.83 -35.99
C VAL A 373 5.67 -7.79 -35.84
N GLN A 374 4.68 -7.46 -35.01
CA GLN A 374 3.46 -8.28 -34.83
C GLN A 374 2.56 -8.28 -36.07
N LEU A 375 2.44 -7.18 -36.79
CA LEU A 375 1.71 -7.12 -38.06
C LEU A 375 2.37 -7.98 -39.13
N ASN A 376 3.69 -8.01 -39.21
CA ASN A 376 4.44 -8.83 -40.15
C ASN A 376 4.36 -10.33 -39.82
N SER A 377 4.24 -10.70 -38.54
CA SER A 377 4.07 -12.11 -38.14
C SER A 377 2.67 -12.67 -38.41
N VAL A 378 1.64 -11.81 -38.50
CA VAL A 378 0.26 -12.21 -38.87
C VAL A 378 0.09 -12.40 -40.39
N GLN A 379 0.97 -11.83 -41.22
CA GLN A 379 0.94 -11.97 -42.67
C GLN A 379 1.68 -13.23 -43.21
N LEU A 380 2.41 -13.95 -42.36
CA LEU A 380 3.11 -15.19 -42.76
C LEU A 380 2.19 -16.41 -42.53
N ALA A 381 1.95 -17.14 -43.61
CA ALA A 381 1.14 -18.28 -43.88
C ALA A 381 1.01 -19.35 -42.76
N PRO A 382 0.03 -20.31 -42.88
CA PRO A 382 -0.22 -21.28 -41.82
C PRO A 382 0.98 -22.23 -41.68
N VAL A 383 1.76 -22.02 -40.66
CA VAL A 383 2.80 -22.95 -40.22
C VAL A 383 2.15 -23.89 -39.21
N THR A 384 2.03 -25.14 -39.57
CA THR A 384 1.76 -26.26 -38.68
C THR A 384 2.86 -26.27 -37.60
N MET A 385 2.60 -25.74 -36.41
CA MET A 385 3.53 -25.81 -35.30
C MET A 385 3.43 -27.16 -34.58
N SER A 386 4.45 -27.95 -34.76
CA SER A 386 4.80 -29.06 -33.88
C SER A 386 5.22 -28.48 -32.52
N ILE A 387 4.62 -28.99 -31.43
CA ILE A 387 4.87 -28.59 -30.04
C ILE A 387 6.29 -29.05 -29.65
N ARG A 388 7.32 -28.27 -29.98
CA ARG A 388 8.72 -28.49 -29.52
C ARG A 388 9.57 -27.24 -29.32
N ASN A 389 9.00 -26.04 -29.11
CA ASN A 389 9.82 -24.86 -28.73
C ASN A 389 9.16 -24.07 -27.60
N VAL A 390 9.65 -24.33 -26.39
CA VAL A 390 9.23 -23.67 -25.13
C VAL A 390 9.48 -22.17 -25.12
N ALA A 391 10.47 -21.67 -25.90
CA ALA A 391 10.82 -20.26 -25.98
C ALA A 391 9.73 -19.36 -26.61
N SER A 392 8.88 -19.92 -27.48
CA SER A 392 7.80 -19.16 -28.14
C SER A 392 6.58 -18.93 -27.22
N ILE A 393 6.44 -19.72 -26.18
CA ILE A 393 5.36 -19.60 -25.19
C ILE A 393 5.65 -18.46 -24.21
N GLU A 394 6.91 -18.26 -23.84
CA GLU A 394 7.28 -17.16 -22.92
C GLU A 394 7.05 -15.78 -23.55
N ILE A 395 7.28 -15.60 -24.84
CA ILE A 395 7.02 -14.33 -25.53
C ILE A 395 5.51 -14.02 -25.57
N LEU A 396 4.66 -15.02 -25.76
CA LEU A 396 3.20 -14.85 -25.73
C LEU A 396 2.68 -14.57 -24.30
N TRP A 397 3.33 -15.15 -23.28
CA TRP A 397 3.05 -14.86 -21.88
C TRP A 397 3.45 -13.44 -21.49
N THR A 398 4.59 -12.95 -21.95
CA THR A 398 5.07 -11.59 -21.69
C THR A 398 4.17 -10.54 -22.35
N ILE A 399 3.67 -10.80 -23.55
CA ILE A 399 2.73 -9.91 -24.26
C ILE A 399 1.34 -9.92 -23.58
N GLY A 400 0.86 -11.06 -23.14
CA GLY A 400 -0.37 -11.19 -22.36
C GLY A 400 -0.29 -10.46 -21.02
N LEU A 401 0.86 -10.50 -20.33
CA LEU A 401 1.13 -9.79 -19.09
C LEU A 401 1.23 -8.28 -19.30
N ILE A 402 1.82 -7.78 -20.38
CA ILE A 402 1.90 -6.34 -20.67
C ILE A 402 0.50 -5.77 -20.93
N ILE A 403 -0.39 -6.48 -21.62
CA ILE A 403 -1.78 -6.04 -21.84
C ILE A 403 -2.58 -6.08 -20.54
N THR A 404 -2.36 -7.07 -19.65
CA THR A 404 -3.01 -7.15 -18.34
C THR A 404 -2.46 -6.12 -17.34
N PHE A 405 -1.17 -5.77 -17.39
CA PHE A 405 -0.59 -4.74 -16.53
C PHE A 405 -1.11 -3.33 -16.84
N TRP A 406 -1.49 -3.05 -18.08
CA TRP A 406 -2.09 -1.77 -18.49
C TRP A 406 -3.59 -1.64 -18.14
N TRP A 407 -4.26 -2.76 -17.86
CA TRP A 407 -5.66 -2.75 -17.42
C TRP A 407 -5.84 -2.75 -15.90
N LEU A 408 -4.75 -3.03 -15.15
CA LEU A 408 -4.71 -3.05 -13.69
C LEU A 408 -3.98 -1.84 -13.08
N LYS A 409 -3.39 -0.97 -13.90
CA LYS A 409 -2.99 0.38 -13.52
C LYS A 409 -4.06 1.36 -14.01
#